data_ef934b50e975c67985cfa19c3c6d0c2c
#
_entry.id   ef934b50e975c67985cfa19c3c6d0c2c
#
_cell.length_a   1.000
_cell.length_b   1.000
_cell.length_c   1.000
_cell.angle_alpha   90.00
_cell.angle_beta   90.00
_cell.angle_gamma   90.00
#
_symmetry.space_group_name_H-M   'P 1'
#
loop_
_entity.id
_entity.type
_entity.pdbx_description
1 polymer ?
#
loop_
_entity_poly.entity_id
_entity_poly.type
_entity_poly.pdbx_seq_one_letter_code
_entity_poly.pdbx_strand_id
1 'polypeptide(L)'
;MLKSIAGIVTPDSGSIEFLGNNIAGNKVYKTVGEGIALVPEGRKVFTDLTVAENLKIGSFLRNDKKEIEKDMEWIYSLLPRLKERSWQYAGTLSGGEQQMLAVGRALMSRPKLMMMDEPSLGLAPLVVQDIFSIIKEVNKSGVTILLIEQNANMALKTADLAYVLETGKIVLSGSGKDLLENESVKEAYLGKKKNK
;
A
#
# COMPACT_ATOMS: atom_id res chain seq x y z
N MET A 1 14.07 1.32 -0.66
CA MET A 1 13.65 0.27 0.29
C MET A 1 12.56 -0.63 -0.30
N LEU A 2 11.34 -0.16 -0.59
CA LEU A 2 10.25 -1.03 -1.10
C LEU A 2 10.62 -1.82 -2.36
N LYS A 3 11.32 -1.21 -3.30
CA LYS A 3 11.78 -1.88 -4.53
C LYS A 3 12.72 -3.05 -4.26
N SER A 4 13.56 -2.95 -3.20
CA SER A 4 14.46 -4.05 -2.82
C SER A 4 13.68 -5.20 -2.16
N ILE A 5 12.70 -4.89 -1.29
CA ILE A 5 11.82 -5.90 -0.69
C ILE A 5 11.01 -6.61 -1.78
N ALA A 6 10.50 -5.86 -2.77
CA ALA A 6 9.74 -6.43 -3.90
C ALA A 6 10.59 -7.25 -4.88
N GLY A 7 11.92 -7.25 -4.76
CA GLY A 7 12.82 -7.93 -5.69
C GLY A 7 13.04 -7.21 -7.03
N ILE A 8 12.67 -5.91 -7.11
CA ILE A 8 12.88 -5.07 -8.31
C ILE A 8 14.32 -4.56 -8.37
N VAL A 9 14.93 -4.30 -7.21
CA VAL A 9 16.30 -3.84 -7.06
C VAL A 9 17.02 -4.77 -6.08
N THR A 10 18.17 -5.29 -6.47
CA THR A 10 18.99 -6.11 -5.58
C THR A 10 19.73 -5.18 -4.60
N PRO A 11 19.69 -5.43 -3.29
CA PRO A 11 20.49 -4.67 -2.32
C PRO A 11 21.99 -4.98 -2.49
N ASP A 12 22.85 -3.97 -2.33
CA ASP A 12 24.30 -4.14 -2.43
C ASP A 12 24.85 -4.94 -1.24
N SER A 13 24.19 -4.85 -0.09
CA SER A 13 24.59 -5.57 1.14
C SER A 13 23.40 -5.69 2.10
N GLY A 14 23.58 -6.50 3.14
CA GLY A 14 22.58 -6.76 4.16
C GLY A 14 21.61 -7.90 3.79
N SER A 15 20.58 -8.09 4.63
CA SER A 15 19.56 -9.12 4.47
C SER A 15 18.17 -8.50 4.51
N ILE A 16 17.22 -9.18 3.89
CA ILE A 16 15.78 -8.87 3.98
C ILE A 16 15.10 -10.16 4.39
N GLU A 17 14.53 -10.18 5.59
CA GLU A 17 13.88 -11.37 6.13
C GLU A 17 12.36 -11.20 6.11
N PHE A 18 11.67 -12.20 5.60
CA PHE A 18 10.20 -12.29 5.61
C PHE A 18 9.78 -13.66 6.07
N LEU A 19 9.01 -13.72 7.18
CA LEU A 19 8.54 -14.96 7.82
C LEU A 19 9.69 -15.96 8.07
N GLY A 20 10.85 -15.47 8.52
CA GLY A 20 12.03 -16.29 8.81
C GLY A 20 12.87 -16.69 7.60
N ASN A 21 12.51 -16.28 6.40
CA ASN A 21 13.26 -16.55 5.17
C ASN A 21 13.96 -15.30 4.67
N ASN A 22 15.22 -15.43 4.24
CA ASN A 22 15.92 -14.35 3.55
C ASN A 22 15.40 -14.26 2.10
N ILE A 23 14.83 -13.11 1.74
CA ILE A 23 14.27 -12.83 0.43
C ILE A 23 15.13 -11.84 -0.38
N ALA A 24 16.28 -11.40 0.15
CA ALA A 24 17.17 -10.48 -0.57
C ALA A 24 17.61 -11.08 -1.91
N GLY A 25 17.41 -10.31 -3.00
CA GLY A 25 17.73 -10.76 -4.36
C GLY A 25 16.77 -11.78 -4.99
N ASN A 26 15.65 -12.08 -4.33
CA ASN A 26 14.58 -12.87 -4.95
C ASN A 26 14.04 -12.18 -6.21
N LYS A 27 13.64 -12.96 -7.21
CA LYS A 27 12.90 -12.43 -8.37
C LYS A 27 11.50 -12.01 -7.95
N VAL A 28 10.96 -10.95 -8.58
CA VAL A 28 9.65 -10.35 -8.24
C VAL A 28 8.53 -11.38 -8.12
N TYR A 29 8.40 -12.30 -9.10
CA TYR A 29 7.34 -13.31 -9.07
C TYR A 29 7.42 -14.25 -7.87
N LYS A 30 8.65 -14.54 -7.40
CA LYS A 30 8.88 -15.37 -6.21
C LYS A 30 8.44 -14.64 -4.96
N THR A 31 8.83 -13.36 -4.83
CA THR A 31 8.42 -12.49 -3.72
C THR A 31 6.89 -12.36 -3.63
N VAL A 32 6.22 -12.18 -4.78
CA VAL A 32 4.74 -12.15 -4.83
C VAL A 32 4.15 -13.50 -4.40
N GLY A 33 4.75 -14.62 -4.85
CA GLY A 33 4.32 -15.97 -4.47
C GLY A 33 4.45 -16.27 -2.97
N GLU A 34 5.36 -15.60 -2.26
CA GLU A 34 5.53 -15.70 -0.80
C GLU A 34 4.48 -14.87 -0.02
N GLY A 35 3.71 -14.02 -0.70
CA GLY A 35 2.64 -13.22 -0.12
C GLY A 35 3.00 -11.76 0.12
N ILE A 36 3.91 -11.19 -0.67
CA ILE A 36 4.25 -9.76 -0.62
C ILE A 36 3.69 -9.08 -1.87
N ALA A 37 2.85 -8.06 -1.69
CA ALA A 37 2.34 -7.23 -2.77
C ALA A 37 2.82 -5.79 -2.64
N LEU A 38 3.03 -5.12 -3.77
CA LEU A 38 3.40 -3.70 -3.83
C LEU A 38 2.33 -2.91 -4.58
N VAL A 39 1.81 -1.88 -3.92
CA VAL A 39 1.07 -0.77 -4.53
C VAL A 39 2.07 0.35 -4.79
N PRO A 40 2.53 0.52 -6.03
CA PRO A 40 3.59 1.48 -6.34
C PRO A 40 3.04 2.91 -6.41
N GLU A 41 3.93 3.87 -6.26
CA GLU A 41 3.66 5.27 -6.57
C GLU A 41 3.13 5.44 -8.01
N GLY A 42 2.21 6.38 -8.19
CA GLY A 42 1.63 6.70 -9.50
C GLY A 42 0.62 5.67 -9.99
N ARG A 43 0.01 4.88 -9.07
CA ARG A 43 -1.14 3.97 -9.29
C ARG A 43 -0.83 2.76 -10.20
N LYS A 44 -0.17 2.97 -11.34
CA LYS A 44 0.27 1.94 -12.31
C LYS A 44 -0.83 0.92 -12.67
N VAL A 45 -2.05 1.42 -12.92
CA VAL A 45 -3.14 0.59 -13.48
C VAL A 45 -2.90 0.32 -14.96
N PHE A 46 -3.47 -0.77 -15.47
CA PHE A 46 -3.49 -1.08 -16.90
C PHE A 46 -4.63 -0.28 -17.54
N THR A 47 -4.30 0.83 -18.17
CA THR A 47 -5.25 1.84 -18.68
C THR A 47 -6.23 1.29 -19.70
N ASP A 48 -5.76 0.37 -20.55
CA ASP A 48 -6.50 -0.22 -21.67
C ASP A 48 -7.28 -1.48 -21.27
N LEU A 49 -7.26 -1.82 -19.97
CA LEU A 49 -8.05 -2.90 -19.40
C LEU A 49 -9.17 -2.32 -18.53
N THR A 50 -10.26 -3.07 -18.43
CA THR A 50 -11.37 -2.74 -17.54
C THR A 50 -10.96 -2.86 -16.06
N VAL A 51 -11.76 -2.29 -15.17
CA VAL A 51 -11.60 -2.46 -13.72
C VAL A 51 -11.57 -3.95 -13.35
N ALA A 52 -12.54 -4.73 -13.86
CA ALA A 52 -12.61 -6.17 -13.57
C ALA A 52 -11.37 -6.94 -14.05
N GLU A 53 -10.85 -6.62 -15.23
CA GLU A 53 -9.64 -7.24 -15.77
C GLU A 53 -8.39 -6.84 -14.96
N ASN A 54 -8.26 -5.57 -14.58
CA ASN A 54 -7.19 -5.11 -13.68
C ASN A 54 -7.18 -5.91 -12.37
N LEU A 55 -8.34 -6.10 -11.74
CA LEU A 55 -8.45 -6.90 -10.52
C LEU A 55 -8.04 -8.35 -10.76
N LYS A 56 -8.53 -9.00 -11.83
CA LYS A 56 -8.19 -10.38 -12.17
C LYS A 56 -6.69 -10.61 -12.35
N ILE A 57 -5.97 -9.66 -12.94
CA ILE A 57 -4.50 -9.75 -13.09
C ILE A 57 -3.82 -9.88 -11.72
N GLY A 58 -4.36 -9.27 -10.67
CA GLY A 58 -3.82 -9.39 -9.31
C GLY A 58 -3.77 -10.83 -8.79
N SER A 59 -4.63 -11.71 -9.30
CA SER A 59 -4.66 -13.14 -8.95
C SER A 59 -3.86 -14.04 -9.91
N PHE A 60 -2.98 -13.49 -10.77
CA PHE A 60 -2.31 -14.21 -11.85
C PHE A 60 -1.55 -15.47 -11.39
N LEU A 61 -0.97 -15.47 -10.19
CA LEU A 61 -0.24 -16.61 -9.63
C LEU A 61 -1.14 -17.64 -8.91
N ARG A 62 -2.47 -17.44 -8.92
CA ARG A 62 -3.44 -18.26 -8.19
C ARG A 62 -4.24 -19.12 -9.16
N ASN A 63 -4.64 -20.32 -8.67
CA ASN A 63 -5.43 -21.30 -9.44
C ASN A 63 -6.77 -21.64 -8.75
N ASP A 64 -7.06 -21.06 -7.59
CA ASP A 64 -8.20 -21.32 -6.73
C ASP A 64 -9.43 -20.50 -7.15
N LYS A 65 -10.01 -20.77 -8.31
CA LYS A 65 -11.07 -19.98 -8.98
C LYS A 65 -12.20 -19.54 -8.03
N LYS A 66 -12.73 -20.46 -7.22
CA LYS A 66 -13.84 -20.14 -6.28
C LYS A 66 -13.43 -19.11 -5.23
N GLU A 67 -12.20 -19.19 -4.74
CA GLU A 67 -11.70 -18.22 -3.75
C GLU A 67 -11.36 -16.88 -4.41
N ILE A 68 -10.89 -16.88 -5.67
CA ILE A 68 -10.68 -15.66 -6.46
C ILE A 68 -12.01 -14.91 -6.65
N GLU A 69 -13.10 -15.63 -6.92
CA GLU A 69 -14.44 -15.03 -7.04
C GLU A 69 -14.91 -14.41 -5.71
N LYS A 70 -14.70 -15.10 -4.58
CA LYS A 70 -15.01 -14.57 -3.25
C LYS A 70 -14.20 -13.33 -2.93
N ASP A 71 -12.90 -13.34 -3.24
CA ASP A 71 -12.04 -12.18 -3.02
C ASP A 71 -12.46 -10.99 -3.88
N MET A 72 -12.87 -11.23 -5.12
CA MET A 72 -13.42 -10.19 -6.00
C MET A 72 -14.67 -9.54 -5.37
N GLU A 73 -15.61 -10.33 -4.86
CA GLU A 73 -16.81 -9.81 -4.20
C GLU A 73 -16.46 -9.08 -2.89
N TRP A 74 -15.50 -9.58 -2.13
CA TRP A 74 -15.02 -8.88 -0.93
C TRP A 74 -14.40 -7.52 -1.29
N ILE A 75 -13.54 -7.47 -2.31
CA ILE A 75 -12.94 -6.23 -2.80
C ILE A 75 -14.03 -5.26 -3.28
N TYR A 76 -15.05 -5.74 -3.97
CA TYR A 76 -16.17 -4.91 -4.38
C TYR A 76 -17.00 -4.41 -3.19
N SER A 77 -17.11 -5.17 -2.11
CA SER A 77 -17.74 -4.69 -0.88
C SER A 77 -16.93 -3.61 -0.17
N LEU A 78 -15.59 -3.74 -0.19
CA LEU A 78 -14.65 -2.76 0.36
C LEU A 78 -14.58 -1.49 -0.51
N LEU A 79 -14.70 -1.64 -1.82
CA LEU A 79 -14.52 -0.60 -2.84
C LEU A 79 -15.74 -0.54 -3.79
N PRO A 80 -16.93 -0.12 -3.31
CA PRO A 80 -18.18 -0.20 -4.09
C PRO A 80 -18.12 0.53 -5.42
N ARG A 81 -17.39 1.64 -5.52
CA ARG A 81 -17.21 2.38 -6.77
C ARG A 81 -16.55 1.56 -7.86
N LEU A 82 -15.68 0.62 -7.52
CA LEU A 82 -15.07 -0.29 -8.50
C LEU A 82 -16.08 -1.31 -9.02
N LYS A 83 -17.05 -1.75 -8.19
CA LYS A 83 -18.14 -2.62 -8.62
C LYS A 83 -19.04 -1.94 -9.63
N GLU A 84 -19.48 -0.71 -9.31
CA GLU A 84 -20.32 0.12 -10.19
C GLU A 84 -19.69 0.35 -11.57
N ARG A 85 -18.35 0.38 -11.63
CA ARG A 85 -17.54 0.68 -12.83
C ARG A 85 -16.73 -0.50 -13.33
N SER A 86 -17.11 -1.74 -12.96
CA SER A 86 -16.35 -2.95 -13.27
C SER A 86 -16.05 -3.15 -14.75
N TRP A 87 -16.92 -2.69 -15.62
CA TRP A 87 -16.83 -2.73 -17.09
C TRP A 87 -16.04 -1.57 -17.70
N GLN A 88 -15.78 -0.50 -16.93
CA GLN A 88 -15.16 0.74 -17.42
C GLN A 88 -13.63 0.54 -17.57
N TYR A 89 -13.04 1.14 -18.60
CA TYR A 89 -11.58 1.16 -18.78
C TYR A 89 -10.90 1.96 -17.67
N ALA A 90 -9.85 1.37 -17.09
CA ALA A 90 -9.16 1.96 -15.94
C ALA A 90 -8.52 3.32 -16.24
N GLY A 91 -8.13 3.57 -17.49
CA GLY A 91 -7.61 4.87 -17.93
C GLY A 91 -8.59 6.02 -17.83
N THR A 92 -9.91 5.74 -17.80
CA THR A 92 -10.98 6.76 -17.72
C THR A 92 -11.46 7.04 -16.30
N LEU A 93 -10.93 6.33 -15.31
CA LEU A 93 -11.23 6.54 -13.90
C LEU A 93 -10.56 7.82 -13.35
N SER A 94 -11.15 8.42 -12.34
CA SER A 94 -10.51 9.47 -11.55
C SER A 94 -9.23 8.95 -10.87
N GLY A 95 -8.33 9.86 -10.49
CA GLY A 95 -7.10 9.47 -9.82
C GLY A 95 -7.31 8.69 -8.52
N GLY A 96 -8.35 9.02 -7.75
CA GLY A 96 -8.71 8.28 -6.54
C GLY A 96 -9.23 6.88 -6.83
N GLU A 97 -10.09 6.72 -7.85
CA GLU A 97 -10.58 5.41 -8.28
C GLU A 97 -9.46 4.54 -8.84
N GLN A 98 -8.51 5.11 -9.57
CA GLN A 98 -7.32 4.39 -10.02
C GLN A 98 -6.45 3.91 -8.84
N GLN A 99 -6.32 4.73 -7.79
CA GLN A 99 -5.60 4.34 -6.58
C GLN A 99 -6.31 3.20 -5.85
N MET A 100 -7.63 3.27 -5.71
CA MET A 100 -8.44 2.20 -5.16
C MET A 100 -8.32 0.91 -5.99
N LEU A 101 -8.29 1.03 -7.32
CA LEU A 101 -8.07 -0.11 -8.22
C LEU A 101 -6.70 -0.74 -8.03
N ALA A 102 -5.64 0.05 -7.86
CA ALA A 102 -4.30 -0.45 -7.59
C ALA A 102 -4.23 -1.23 -6.26
N VAL A 103 -4.91 -0.72 -5.21
CA VAL A 103 -5.05 -1.40 -3.92
C VAL A 103 -5.84 -2.72 -4.09
N GLY A 104 -7.00 -2.66 -4.73
CA GLY A 104 -7.83 -3.85 -4.99
C GLY A 104 -7.08 -4.92 -5.76
N ARG A 105 -6.33 -4.54 -6.80
CA ARG A 105 -5.49 -5.46 -7.57
C ARG A 105 -4.42 -6.12 -6.71
N ALA A 106 -3.77 -5.38 -5.80
CA ALA A 106 -2.80 -5.95 -4.88
C ALA A 106 -3.45 -6.97 -3.92
N LEU A 107 -4.65 -6.68 -3.42
CA LEU A 107 -5.41 -7.57 -2.54
C LEU A 107 -5.81 -8.89 -3.20
N MET A 108 -6.03 -8.91 -4.52
CA MET A 108 -6.34 -10.14 -5.27
C MET A 108 -5.26 -11.20 -5.19
N SER A 109 -4.02 -10.83 -4.86
CA SER A 109 -2.93 -11.82 -4.61
C SER A 109 -3.01 -12.48 -3.23
N ARG A 110 -3.94 -12.11 -2.34
CA ARG A 110 -4.01 -12.52 -0.91
C ARG A 110 -2.69 -12.29 -0.17
N PRO A 111 -2.19 -11.05 -0.15
CA PRO A 111 -0.90 -10.79 0.45
C PRO A 111 -0.95 -10.94 1.98
N LYS A 112 0.16 -11.41 2.56
CA LYS A 112 0.43 -11.33 4.01
C LYS A 112 1.01 -9.97 4.38
N LEU A 113 1.77 -9.38 3.44
CA LEU A 113 2.33 -8.03 3.52
C LEU A 113 1.96 -7.24 2.27
N MET A 114 1.26 -6.14 2.45
CA MET A 114 1.02 -5.16 1.39
C MET A 114 1.85 -3.91 1.64
N MET A 115 2.74 -3.63 0.70
CA MET A 115 3.58 -2.44 0.71
C MET A 115 2.90 -1.35 -0.12
N MET A 116 2.88 -0.12 0.38
CA MET A 116 2.26 1.02 -0.29
C MET A 116 3.24 2.19 -0.36
N ASP A 117 3.48 2.68 -1.56
CA ASP A 117 4.42 3.77 -1.86
C ASP A 117 3.64 5.06 -2.15
N GLU A 118 3.58 5.96 -1.18
CA GLU A 118 2.89 7.25 -1.21
C GLU A 118 1.44 7.18 -1.77
N PRO A 119 0.58 6.31 -1.22
CA PRO A 119 -0.75 6.07 -1.78
C PRO A 119 -1.66 7.30 -1.77
N SER A 120 -1.37 8.32 -0.96
CA SER A 120 -2.17 9.55 -0.87
C SER A 120 -1.70 10.67 -1.80
N LEU A 121 -0.54 10.51 -2.48
CA LEU A 121 0.08 11.58 -3.27
C LEU A 121 -0.82 12.06 -4.42
N GLY A 122 -1.03 13.39 -4.48
CA GLY A 122 -1.81 14.01 -5.55
C GLY A 122 -3.30 13.71 -5.54
N LEU A 123 -3.84 13.25 -4.40
CA LEU A 123 -5.27 13.01 -4.23
C LEU A 123 -5.96 14.15 -3.48
N ALA A 124 -7.25 14.31 -3.75
CA ALA A 124 -8.10 15.27 -3.02
C ALA A 124 -8.24 14.85 -1.54
N PRO A 125 -8.37 15.80 -0.59
CA PRO A 125 -8.40 15.50 0.85
C PRO A 125 -9.43 14.45 1.28
N LEU A 126 -10.61 14.40 0.67
CA LEU A 126 -11.62 13.39 0.96
C LEU A 126 -11.17 12.00 0.52
N VAL A 127 -10.56 11.90 -0.67
CA VAL A 127 -10.05 10.62 -1.18
C VAL A 127 -8.87 10.11 -0.34
N VAL A 128 -8.04 11.01 0.20
CA VAL A 128 -6.98 10.65 1.16
C VAL A 128 -7.59 9.99 2.39
N GLN A 129 -8.68 10.55 2.96
CA GLN A 129 -9.38 9.95 4.10
C GLN A 129 -9.93 8.55 3.77
N ASP A 130 -10.51 8.39 2.59
CA ASP A 130 -11.02 7.10 2.11
C ASP A 130 -9.89 6.06 2.00
N ILE A 131 -8.74 6.42 1.41
CA ILE A 131 -7.58 5.52 1.29
C ILE A 131 -7.08 5.08 2.66
N PHE A 132 -6.95 5.99 3.63
CA PHE A 132 -6.52 5.62 4.98
C PHE A 132 -7.57 4.78 5.73
N SER A 133 -8.85 4.98 5.46
CA SER A 133 -9.92 4.10 5.97
C SER A 133 -9.79 2.68 5.39
N ILE A 134 -9.56 2.56 4.09
CA ILE A 134 -9.33 1.28 3.41
C ILE A 134 -8.09 0.58 3.98
N ILE A 135 -6.98 1.30 4.19
CA ILE A 135 -5.75 0.76 4.81
C ILE A 135 -6.08 0.12 6.17
N LYS A 136 -6.86 0.79 7.01
CA LYS A 136 -7.28 0.26 8.32
C LYS A 136 -8.15 -0.99 8.18
N GLU A 137 -9.12 -0.99 7.28
CA GLU A 137 -10.00 -2.17 7.07
C GLU A 137 -9.22 -3.37 6.53
N VAL A 138 -8.28 -3.13 5.60
CA VAL A 138 -7.39 -4.17 5.08
C VAL A 138 -6.49 -4.72 6.19
N ASN A 139 -5.93 -3.87 7.04
CA ASN A 139 -5.12 -4.32 8.19
C ASN A 139 -5.95 -5.15 9.18
N LYS A 140 -7.19 -4.72 9.50
CA LYS A 140 -8.11 -5.50 10.35
C LYS A 140 -8.44 -6.87 9.77
N SER A 141 -8.41 -7.04 8.45
CA SER A 141 -8.62 -8.34 7.80
C SER A 141 -7.42 -9.29 7.93
N GLY A 142 -6.33 -8.86 8.60
CA GLY A 142 -5.15 -9.65 8.87
C GLY A 142 -3.96 -9.41 7.93
N VAL A 143 -4.06 -8.45 7.01
CA VAL A 143 -2.96 -8.07 6.12
C VAL A 143 -2.03 -7.08 6.84
N THR A 144 -0.76 -7.40 6.94
CA THR A 144 0.25 -6.43 7.42
C THR A 144 0.47 -5.35 6.36
N ILE A 145 0.51 -4.07 6.78
CA ILE A 145 0.74 -2.95 5.88
C ILE A 145 2.09 -2.31 6.17
N LEU A 146 2.93 -2.18 5.15
CA LEU A 146 4.13 -1.35 5.18
C LEU A 146 3.87 -0.11 4.32
N LEU A 147 3.64 1.02 4.99
CA LEU A 147 3.26 2.27 4.37
C LEU A 147 4.45 3.24 4.31
N ILE A 148 4.76 3.77 3.14
CA ILE A 148 5.62 4.95 2.98
C ILE A 148 4.74 6.13 2.61
N GLU A 149 4.83 7.21 3.37
CA GLU A 149 4.01 8.41 3.21
C GLU A 149 4.75 9.69 3.56
N GLN A 150 4.49 10.74 2.80
CA GLN A 150 4.92 12.10 3.14
C GLN A 150 3.92 12.79 4.08
N ASN A 151 2.66 12.40 4.05
CA ASN A 151 1.65 12.89 4.96
C ASN A 151 1.82 12.27 6.36
N ALA A 152 2.85 12.75 7.08
CA ALA A 152 3.24 12.22 8.38
C ALA A 152 2.08 12.18 9.37
N ASN A 153 1.19 13.19 9.37
CA ASN A 153 0.06 13.24 10.30
C ASN A 153 -0.92 12.06 10.09
N MET A 154 -1.29 11.78 8.83
CA MET A 154 -2.20 10.68 8.51
C MET A 154 -1.50 9.32 8.72
N ALA A 155 -0.23 9.20 8.32
CA ALA A 155 0.55 7.97 8.52
C ALA A 155 0.66 7.62 10.01
N LEU A 156 1.10 8.56 10.86
CA LEU A 156 1.29 8.33 12.29
C LEU A 156 -0.03 8.07 13.04
N LYS A 157 -1.15 8.68 12.62
CA LYS A 157 -2.49 8.38 13.18
C LYS A 157 -3.00 6.97 12.82
N THR A 158 -2.37 6.33 11.85
CA THR A 158 -2.81 5.04 11.33
C THR A 158 -1.86 3.91 11.74
N ALA A 159 -0.58 4.20 11.87
CA ALA A 159 0.47 3.22 12.13
C ALA A 159 0.49 2.77 13.61
N ASP A 160 0.64 1.47 13.84
CA ASP A 160 0.96 0.90 15.16
C ASP A 160 2.43 1.19 15.51
N LEU A 161 3.33 1.03 14.53
CA LEU A 161 4.77 1.32 14.65
C LEU A 161 5.22 2.17 13.46
N ALA A 162 6.05 3.16 13.71
CA ALA A 162 6.57 4.03 12.66
C ALA A 162 8.08 4.28 12.81
N TYR A 163 8.71 4.56 11.68
CA TYR A 163 10.12 4.87 11.54
C TYR A 163 10.27 6.18 10.77
N VAL A 164 11.05 7.11 11.30
CA VAL A 164 11.42 8.35 10.59
C VAL A 164 12.77 8.13 9.91
N LEU A 165 12.79 8.30 8.58
CA LEU A 165 13.99 8.17 7.76
C LEU A 165 14.48 9.54 7.31
N GLU A 166 15.75 9.82 7.56
CA GLU A 166 16.44 11.00 7.03
C GLU A 166 17.73 10.56 6.33
N THR A 167 17.91 11.01 5.10
CA THR A 167 19.10 10.69 4.29
C THR A 167 19.47 9.19 4.29
N GLY A 168 18.44 8.33 4.19
CA GLY A 168 18.60 6.88 4.15
C GLY A 168 18.88 6.19 5.49
N LYS A 169 18.81 6.91 6.61
CA LYS A 169 19.00 6.36 7.97
C LYS A 169 17.74 6.51 8.79
N ILE A 170 17.46 5.53 9.64
CA ILE A 170 16.41 5.63 10.65
C ILE A 170 16.94 6.52 11.77
N VAL A 171 16.28 7.65 12.00
CA VAL A 171 16.64 8.62 13.06
C VAL A 171 15.76 8.52 14.29
N LEU A 172 14.49 8.11 14.11
CA LEU A 172 13.53 7.87 15.18
C LEU A 172 12.67 6.64 14.87
N SER A 173 12.21 5.98 15.92
CA SER A 173 11.24 4.90 15.83
C SER A 173 10.36 4.87 17.09
N GLY A 174 9.12 4.43 16.95
CA GLY A 174 8.18 4.34 18.07
C GLY A 174 6.77 4.06 17.61
N SER A 175 5.82 4.03 18.55
CA SER A 175 4.41 3.96 18.16
C SER A 175 3.99 5.22 17.40
N GLY A 176 3.01 5.08 16.50
CA GLY A 176 2.48 6.25 15.79
C GLY A 176 2.03 7.36 16.74
N LYS A 177 1.43 6.98 17.89
CA LYS A 177 1.00 7.92 18.93
C LYS A 177 2.17 8.66 19.57
N ASP A 178 3.22 7.96 19.97
CA ASP A 178 4.39 8.58 20.62
C ASP A 178 5.10 9.54 19.65
N LEU A 179 5.22 9.17 18.38
CA LEU A 179 5.83 10.03 17.38
C LEU A 179 4.96 11.25 17.01
N LEU A 180 3.63 11.18 17.11
CA LEU A 180 2.76 12.34 16.98
C LEU A 180 2.97 13.38 18.10
N GLU A 181 3.37 12.94 19.28
CA GLU A 181 3.64 13.80 20.43
C GLU A 181 5.07 14.30 20.47
N ASN A 182 5.99 13.71 19.71
CA ASN A 182 7.40 14.04 19.67
C ASN A 182 7.65 15.43 19.06
N GLU A 183 8.33 16.31 19.80
CA GLU A 183 8.57 17.69 19.38
C GLU A 183 9.39 17.81 18.10
N SER A 184 10.43 16.98 17.92
CA SER A 184 11.24 17.00 16.69
C SER A 184 10.40 16.60 15.46
N VAL A 185 9.51 15.61 15.60
CA VAL A 185 8.58 15.21 14.53
C VAL A 185 7.57 16.31 14.23
N LYS A 186 7.04 16.98 15.25
CA LYS A 186 6.14 18.13 15.09
C LYS A 186 6.81 19.28 14.34
N GLU A 187 8.03 19.59 14.70
CA GLU A 187 8.79 20.68 14.05
C GLU A 187 9.12 20.37 12.59
N ALA A 188 9.60 19.16 12.31
CA ALA A 188 10.06 18.77 10.98
C ALA A 188 8.93 18.45 9.99
N TYR A 189 7.86 17.79 10.47
CA TYR A 189 6.89 17.15 9.57
C TYR A 189 5.42 17.56 9.80
N LEU A 190 5.06 18.09 10.99
CA LEU A 190 3.66 18.39 11.31
C LEU A 190 3.33 19.90 11.29
N GLY A 191 4.32 20.74 11.01
CA GLY A 191 4.15 22.19 10.95
C GLY A 191 3.79 22.80 12.33
N LYS A 192 4.79 23.23 13.09
CA LYS A 192 4.52 23.97 14.33
C LYS A 192 3.72 25.24 14.00
N LYS A 193 2.54 25.40 14.56
CA LYS A 193 1.96 26.73 14.69
C LYS A 193 2.96 27.56 15.48
N LYS A 194 3.66 28.51 14.82
CA LYS A 194 4.39 29.54 15.54
C LYS A 194 3.35 30.25 16.41
N ASN A 195 3.34 29.95 17.69
CA ASN A 195 2.67 30.81 18.67
C ASN A 195 3.35 32.18 18.56
N LYS A 196 2.59 33.15 18.02
CA LYS A 196 2.89 34.56 18.16
C LYS A 196 2.59 34.98 19.58
#